data_b5a6dbfc66e3ce1dd60301be0e2be41b
#
_entry.id   b5a6dbfc66e3ce1dd60301be0e2be41b
#
_cell.length_a   1.000
_cell.length_b   1.000
_cell.length_c   1.000
_cell.angle_alpha   90.00
_cell.angle_beta   90.00
_cell.angle_gamma   90.00
#
_symmetry.space_group_name_H-M   'P 1'
#
loop_
_entity.id
_entity.type
_entity.pdbx_description
1 polymer ?
#
loop_
_entity_poly.entity_id
_entity_poly.type
_entity_poly.pdbx_seq_one_letter_code
_entity_poly.pdbx_strand_id
1 'polypeptide(L)'
;MVMNERDRKQRLYVAEQGRKLAAGKISRREFLRRAALAGFGVSAAGLMRMQTARAATSPVRLREGIYQLSDDQKKWLETVGKRFAGTTVRIASESTAPSQIISDLAKQEFEPLTGITINWEQQPLDQVLSKITQDTATESSSNDIYYLDQAWVGRFVEDTVDPKALLDDTSSELNMPDYNFDDFVPELIPALAAYQGRLVGLPFDIPIFVYMYRKDVYDALGLKPATTMAEFLENVRATDMYKAADGSEVRGYIGQWKSGHYALQCDWTAWLWSHGGSHTGLDGAVLIDDEKAVAGANYMLELGKHVPAGVTTWDWGGQGDAMAQGLGANVISWAEFFPGLDVPDRSKTVGAWETADLPMEIELRTETSFDEKPAIGHQGGSCIALSKYSQVQEAAWIFLQWATSAPVAIAAAESSNTPVRTSAFSAPNVLEKAKVTAGTTRHFPAVLKAIKERMGTEPHFPGWAAASGTGGPIPTELGKMTTGAQDVATTLANIKKAIEEAIAEE
;
A
#
# COMPACT_ATOMS: atom_id res chain seq x y z
N MET A 1 26.04 -3.41 19.46
CA MET A 1 26.59 -4.75 19.70
C MET A 1 27.55 -5.09 18.56
N VAL A 2 28.87 -5.23 18.80
CA VAL A 2 29.83 -5.53 17.72
C VAL A 2 29.63 -6.99 17.31
N MET A 3 29.30 -7.20 16.04
CA MET A 3 29.08 -8.51 15.44
C MET A 3 30.39 -9.32 15.57
N ASN A 4 30.34 -10.55 16.08
CA ASN A 4 31.52 -11.37 16.24
C ASN A 4 32.10 -11.82 14.88
N GLU A 5 33.39 -12.14 14.83
CA GLU A 5 34.09 -12.46 13.58
C GLU A 5 33.54 -13.72 12.88
N ARG A 6 32.98 -14.66 13.66
CA ARG A 6 32.34 -15.88 13.12
C ARG A 6 31.08 -15.56 12.34
N ASP A 7 30.20 -14.71 12.89
CA ASP A 7 28.94 -14.29 12.23
C ASP A 7 29.24 -13.47 10.99
N ARG A 8 30.26 -12.63 11.01
CA ARG A 8 30.72 -11.87 9.84
C ARG A 8 31.20 -12.80 8.72
N LYS A 9 32.02 -13.82 9.02
CA LYS A 9 32.50 -14.80 8.04
C LYS A 9 31.35 -15.62 7.46
N GLN A 10 30.38 -16.02 8.26
CA GLN A 10 29.21 -16.77 7.81
C GLN A 10 28.35 -15.94 6.86
N ARG A 11 28.09 -14.68 7.17
CA ARG A 11 27.31 -13.76 6.29
C ARG A 11 28.03 -13.51 4.97
N LEU A 12 29.32 -13.30 4.97
CA LEU A 12 30.12 -13.13 3.75
C LEU A 12 30.08 -14.38 2.87
N TYR A 13 30.18 -15.57 3.46
CA TYR A 13 30.04 -16.82 2.72
C TYR A 13 28.68 -16.98 2.07
N VAL A 14 27.58 -16.72 2.79
CA VAL A 14 26.22 -16.82 2.23
C VAL A 14 25.98 -15.78 1.12
N ALA A 15 26.48 -14.54 1.29
CA ALA A 15 26.43 -13.52 0.26
C ALA A 15 27.19 -13.93 -1.02
N GLU A 16 28.33 -14.61 -0.88
CA GLU A 16 29.08 -15.17 -2.02
C GLU A 16 28.31 -16.28 -2.73
N GLN A 17 27.67 -17.21 -1.97
CA GLN A 17 26.82 -18.24 -2.57
C GLN A 17 25.60 -17.65 -3.27
N GLY A 18 25.01 -16.55 -2.75
CA GLY A 18 23.93 -15.80 -3.38
C GLY A 18 24.33 -15.23 -4.75
N ARG A 19 25.54 -14.65 -4.83
CA ARG A 19 26.09 -14.19 -6.13
C ARG A 19 26.30 -15.33 -7.13
N LYS A 20 26.71 -16.51 -6.67
CA LYS A 20 26.86 -17.71 -7.52
C LYS A 20 25.52 -18.22 -8.02
N LEU A 21 24.46 -18.15 -7.21
CA LEU A 21 23.08 -18.48 -7.60
C LEU A 21 22.56 -17.48 -8.66
N ALA A 22 22.72 -16.18 -8.40
CA ALA A 22 22.29 -15.13 -9.34
C ALA A 22 23.04 -15.22 -10.69
N ALA A 23 24.29 -15.68 -10.68
CA ALA A 23 25.07 -15.92 -11.89
C ALA A 23 24.81 -17.29 -12.56
N GLY A 24 23.82 -18.06 -12.09
CA GLY A 24 23.47 -19.38 -12.60
C GLY A 24 24.54 -20.47 -12.36
N LYS A 25 25.56 -20.19 -11.53
CA LYS A 25 26.70 -21.10 -11.27
C LYS A 25 26.40 -22.22 -10.28
N ILE A 26 25.32 -22.09 -9.52
CA ILE A 26 24.81 -23.13 -8.60
C ILE A 26 23.28 -23.14 -8.67
N SER A 27 22.67 -24.31 -8.41
CA SER A 27 21.21 -24.45 -8.35
C SER A 27 20.65 -23.87 -7.04
N ARG A 28 19.34 -23.55 -7.02
CA ARG A 28 18.61 -23.17 -5.79
C ARG A 28 18.77 -24.18 -4.65
N ARG A 29 18.71 -25.48 -4.98
CA ARG A 29 18.83 -26.58 -4.02
C ARG A 29 20.24 -26.60 -3.42
N GLU A 30 21.26 -26.39 -4.23
CA GLU A 30 22.65 -26.32 -3.82
C GLU A 30 22.92 -25.09 -2.94
N PHE A 31 22.34 -23.94 -3.27
CA PHE A 31 22.43 -22.74 -2.47
C PHE A 31 21.82 -22.95 -1.07
N LEU A 32 20.58 -23.48 -0.99
CA LEU A 32 19.89 -23.74 0.28
C LEU A 32 20.67 -24.71 1.17
N ARG A 33 21.25 -25.75 0.57
CA ARG A 33 22.09 -26.70 1.28
C ARG A 33 23.33 -26.05 1.87
N ARG A 34 24.00 -25.18 1.12
CA ARG A 34 25.20 -24.46 1.55
C ARG A 34 24.91 -23.40 2.63
N ALA A 35 23.76 -22.71 2.51
CA ALA A 35 23.30 -21.75 3.52
C ALA A 35 22.95 -22.44 4.85
N ALA A 36 22.26 -23.60 4.79
CA ALA A 36 21.94 -24.41 5.97
C ALA A 36 23.20 -24.93 6.67
N LEU A 37 24.21 -25.39 5.92
CA LEU A 37 25.50 -25.82 6.44
C LEU A 37 26.31 -24.69 7.09
N ALA A 38 26.05 -23.43 6.66
CA ALA A 38 26.65 -22.25 7.28
C ALA A 38 25.89 -21.76 8.52
N GLY A 39 24.93 -22.52 9.04
CA GLY A 39 24.18 -22.19 10.25
C GLY A 39 23.05 -21.18 10.08
N PHE A 40 22.66 -20.87 8.83
CA PHE A 40 21.46 -20.08 8.53
C PHE A 40 20.27 -21.04 8.37
N GLY A 41 19.42 -21.08 9.39
CA GLY A 41 18.15 -21.83 9.32
C GLY A 41 17.21 -21.31 8.23
N VAL A 42 16.04 -21.93 8.12
CA VAL A 42 14.98 -21.69 7.08
C VAL A 42 14.59 -20.20 6.89
N SER A 43 14.90 -19.34 7.87
CA SER A 43 14.71 -17.87 7.80
C SER A 43 15.55 -17.19 6.71
N ALA A 44 16.70 -17.77 6.30
CA ALA A 44 17.47 -17.22 5.16
C ALA A 44 16.79 -17.43 3.80
N ALA A 45 15.88 -18.40 3.71
CA ALA A 45 15.06 -18.63 2.54
C ALA A 45 13.95 -17.56 2.40
N GLY A 46 13.52 -16.94 3.51
CA GLY A 46 12.57 -15.83 3.54
C GLY A 46 13.16 -14.55 2.93
N LEU A 47 14.39 -14.21 3.30
CA LEU A 47 15.09 -13.02 2.78
C LEU A 47 15.37 -13.08 1.26
N MET A 48 15.49 -14.28 0.68
CA MET A 48 15.62 -14.42 -0.78
C MET A 48 14.30 -14.48 -1.53
N ARG A 49 13.20 -14.81 -0.87
CA ARG A 49 11.86 -14.66 -1.47
C ARG A 49 11.49 -13.20 -1.67
N MET A 50 12.02 -12.27 -0.84
CA MET A 50 11.79 -10.84 -1.03
C MET A 50 12.42 -10.24 -2.30
N GLN A 51 13.53 -10.81 -2.79
CA GLN A 51 14.13 -10.37 -4.07
C GLN A 51 13.57 -11.10 -5.31
N THR A 52 12.69 -12.08 -5.12
CA THR A 52 12.05 -12.83 -6.21
C THR A 52 10.54 -12.95 -6.07
N ALA A 53 9.92 -12.22 -5.18
CA ALA A 53 8.52 -11.86 -5.28
C ALA A 53 8.34 -10.77 -6.37
N ARG A 54 8.99 -10.93 -7.52
CA ARG A 54 8.33 -10.59 -8.76
C ARG A 54 7.03 -11.37 -8.68
N ALA A 55 5.92 -10.69 -8.41
CA ALA A 55 4.65 -11.22 -8.77
C ALA A 55 4.85 -11.76 -10.19
N ALA A 56 4.81 -13.07 -10.36
CA ALA A 56 4.64 -13.65 -11.66
C ALA A 56 3.18 -13.37 -12.03
N THR A 57 2.84 -12.08 -12.14
CA THR A 57 1.77 -11.66 -12.98
C THR A 57 2.23 -12.10 -14.36
N SER A 58 1.53 -13.04 -14.98
CA SER A 58 1.63 -13.23 -16.42
C SER A 58 1.61 -11.83 -17.01
N PRO A 59 2.49 -11.50 -17.96
CA PRO A 59 2.51 -10.16 -18.54
C PRO A 59 1.06 -9.80 -18.85
N VAL A 60 0.61 -8.64 -18.36
CA VAL A 60 -0.74 -8.16 -18.65
C VAL A 60 -0.84 -8.09 -20.15
N ARG A 61 -1.42 -9.12 -20.75
CA ARG A 61 -1.78 -9.07 -22.16
C ARG A 61 -3.06 -8.30 -22.21
N LEU A 62 -2.97 -7.09 -22.73
CA LEU A 62 -4.17 -6.35 -23.13
C LEU A 62 -4.99 -7.30 -24.01
N ARG A 63 -6.17 -7.69 -23.52
CA ARG A 63 -7.14 -8.34 -24.40
C ARG A 63 -7.59 -7.29 -25.39
N GLU A 64 -7.63 -7.65 -26.68
CA GLU A 64 -8.25 -6.76 -27.68
C GLU A 64 -9.59 -6.25 -27.17
N GLY A 65 -9.74 -4.93 -27.09
CA GLY A 65 -10.97 -4.26 -26.69
C GLY A 65 -11.07 -3.74 -25.26
N ILE A 66 -10.06 -3.93 -24.37
CA ILE A 66 -10.14 -3.50 -22.97
C ILE A 66 -9.51 -2.12 -22.76
N TYR A 67 -8.35 -1.89 -23.34
CA TYR A 67 -7.69 -0.60 -23.32
C TYR A 67 -8.13 0.19 -24.57
N GLN A 68 -8.89 1.25 -24.39
CA GLN A 68 -9.37 2.08 -25.48
C GLN A 68 -9.14 3.55 -25.16
N LEU A 69 -8.02 4.08 -25.65
CA LEU A 69 -7.90 5.52 -25.85
C LEU A 69 -8.96 5.97 -26.88
N SER A 70 -9.54 7.15 -26.68
CA SER A 70 -10.31 7.78 -27.75
C SER A 70 -9.41 8.10 -28.94
N ASP A 71 -10.00 8.27 -30.13
CA ASP A 71 -9.23 8.63 -31.32
C ASP A 71 -8.45 9.94 -31.11
N ASP A 72 -9.02 10.91 -30.39
CA ASP A 72 -8.37 12.17 -30.08
C ASP A 72 -7.20 11.98 -29.10
N GLN A 73 -7.33 11.15 -28.07
CA GLN A 73 -6.24 10.83 -27.15
C GLN A 73 -5.09 10.09 -27.84
N LYS A 74 -5.43 9.13 -28.70
CA LYS A 74 -4.43 8.41 -29.49
C LYS A 74 -3.70 9.35 -30.44
N LYS A 75 -4.42 10.19 -31.17
CA LYS A 75 -3.86 11.20 -32.07
C LYS A 75 -2.97 12.19 -31.30
N TRP A 76 -3.38 12.59 -30.11
CA TRP A 76 -2.58 13.47 -29.25
C TRP A 76 -1.24 12.82 -28.86
N LEU A 77 -1.20 11.55 -28.46
CA LEU A 77 0.03 10.83 -28.19
C LEU A 77 0.93 10.72 -29.46
N GLU A 78 0.32 10.42 -30.61
CA GLU A 78 1.02 10.28 -31.90
C GLU A 78 1.54 11.61 -32.47
N THR A 79 1.00 12.74 -32.05
CA THR A 79 1.39 14.08 -32.55
C THR A 79 2.18 14.87 -31.51
N VAL A 80 1.54 15.21 -30.38
CA VAL A 80 2.16 16.00 -29.32
C VAL A 80 3.20 15.16 -28.57
N GLY A 81 2.85 13.95 -28.14
CA GLY A 81 3.75 13.04 -27.45
C GLY A 81 4.98 12.71 -28.30
N LYS A 82 4.80 12.48 -29.59
CA LYS A 82 5.91 12.12 -30.51
C LYS A 82 6.93 13.23 -30.72
N ARG A 83 6.60 14.49 -30.39
CA ARG A 83 7.60 15.59 -30.40
C ARG A 83 8.74 15.35 -29.43
N PHE A 84 8.53 14.53 -28.42
CA PHE A 84 9.49 14.17 -27.37
C PHE A 84 10.12 12.78 -27.59
N ALA A 85 9.97 12.21 -28.80
CA ALA A 85 10.56 10.90 -29.12
C ALA A 85 12.08 10.89 -28.86
N GLY A 86 12.56 9.79 -28.27
CA GLY A 86 13.96 9.66 -27.85
C GLY A 86 14.27 10.20 -26.45
N THR A 87 13.32 10.87 -25.80
CA THR A 87 13.44 11.27 -24.38
C THR A 87 13.23 10.05 -23.48
N THR A 88 13.97 10.00 -22.36
CA THR A 88 13.73 9.02 -21.29
C THR A 88 13.16 9.74 -20.07
N VAL A 89 12.01 9.28 -19.61
CA VAL A 89 11.38 9.70 -18.34
C VAL A 89 11.71 8.66 -17.27
N ARG A 90 12.25 9.11 -16.15
CA ARG A 90 12.71 8.27 -15.04
C ARG A 90 11.75 8.39 -13.86
N ILE A 91 11.31 7.25 -13.35
CA ILE A 91 10.32 7.15 -12.27
C ILE A 91 10.91 6.34 -11.13
N ALA A 92 10.83 6.87 -9.92
CA ALA A 92 11.08 6.14 -8.69
C ALA A 92 9.75 5.82 -8.00
N SER A 93 9.41 4.54 -7.84
CA SER A 93 8.16 4.12 -7.19
C SER A 93 8.33 2.94 -6.26
N GLU A 94 7.33 2.74 -5.42
CA GLU A 94 7.18 1.49 -4.71
C GLU A 94 6.86 0.34 -5.69
N SER A 95 7.30 -0.87 -5.32
CA SER A 95 7.01 -2.10 -6.08
C SER A 95 5.61 -2.60 -5.73
N THR A 96 4.60 -1.94 -6.27
CA THR A 96 3.18 -2.29 -6.12
C THR A 96 2.59 -2.92 -7.39
N ALA A 97 1.41 -3.51 -7.26
CA ALA A 97 0.71 -4.04 -8.43
C ALA A 97 0.38 -2.94 -9.47
N PRO A 98 -0.13 -1.75 -9.10
CA PRO A 98 -0.31 -0.63 -10.03
C PRO A 98 0.98 -0.23 -10.76
N SER A 99 2.09 -0.07 -10.01
CA SER A 99 3.38 0.29 -10.60
C SER A 99 3.81 -0.72 -11.67
N GLN A 100 3.65 -2.01 -11.40
CA GLN A 100 3.99 -3.06 -12.36
C GLN A 100 3.06 -3.05 -13.58
N ILE A 101 1.74 -3.02 -13.34
CA ILE A 101 0.73 -3.08 -14.41
C ILE A 101 0.87 -1.89 -15.35
N ILE A 102 0.98 -0.67 -14.82
CA ILE A 102 1.04 0.55 -15.63
C ILE A 102 2.39 0.65 -16.34
N SER A 103 3.48 0.20 -15.70
CA SER A 103 4.78 0.08 -16.37
C SER A 103 4.75 -0.89 -17.57
N ASP A 104 4.07 -2.02 -17.43
CA ASP A 104 3.91 -2.99 -18.53
C ASP A 104 3.02 -2.44 -19.65
N LEU A 105 1.94 -1.72 -19.31
CA LEU A 105 1.08 -1.02 -20.26
C LEU A 105 1.85 0.09 -20.99
N ALA A 106 2.72 0.83 -20.29
CA ALA A 106 3.52 1.89 -20.91
C ALA A 106 4.39 1.34 -22.04
N LYS A 107 5.03 0.19 -21.83
CA LYS A 107 5.85 -0.47 -22.87
C LYS A 107 5.05 -0.97 -24.05
N GLN A 108 3.79 -1.37 -23.82
CA GLN A 108 2.91 -1.92 -24.85
C GLN A 108 2.19 -0.85 -25.67
N GLU A 109 1.85 0.29 -25.06
CA GLU A 109 0.97 1.30 -25.64
C GLU A 109 1.62 2.68 -25.73
N PHE A 110 2.14 3.21 -24.61
CA PHE A 110 2.64 4.58 -24.56
C PHE A 110 3.95 4.77 -25.34
N GLU A 111 4.95 3.92 -25.09
CA GLU A 111 6.25 4.02 -25.74
C GLU A 111 6.17 3.87 -27.27
N PRO A 112 5.40 2.91 -27.84
CA PRO A 112 5.25 2.79 -29.29
C PRO A 112 4.55 4.00 -29.94
N LEU A 113 3.58 4.62 -29.26
CA LEU A 113 2.85 5.78 -29.79
C LEU A 113 3.67 7.06 -29.76
N THR A 114 4.46 7.26 -28.70
CA THR A 114 5.17 8.52 -28.45
C THR A 114 6.65 8.48 -28.81
N GLY A 115 7.29 7.32 -28.71
CA GLY A 115 8.76 7.18 -28.78
C GLY A 115 9.47 7.69 -27.53
N ILE A 116 8.73 8.03 -26.45
CA ILE A 116 9.28 8.35 -25.13
C ILE A 116 9.56 7.03 -24.41
N THR A 117 10.75 6.86 -23.87
CA THR A 117 11.12 5.66 -23.09
C THR A 117 10.80 5.88 -21.62
N ILE A 118 10.15 4.92 -20.97
CA ILE A 118 9.86 4.95 -19.55
C ILE A 118 10.82 4.04 -18.78
N ASN A 119 11.69 4.65 -18.00
CA ASN A 119 12.58 3.95 -17.06
C ASN A 119 11.94 3.97 -15.67
N TRP A 120 11.19 2.92 -15.36
CA TRP A 120 10.44 2.81 -14.10
C TRP A 120 11.18 1.91 -13.12
N GLU A 121 11.84 2.51 -12.13
CA GLU A 121 12.53 1.80 -11.07
C GLU A 121 11.56 1.56 -9.90
N GLN A 122 11.36 0.29 -9.57
CA GLN A 122 10.44 -0.16 -8.51
C GLN A 122 11.24 -0.75 -7.36
N GLN A 123 11.00 -0.27 -6.14
CA GLN A 123 11.77 -0.59 -4.94
C GLN A 123 10.85 -0.74 -3.71
N PRO A 124 11.34 -1.27 -2.57
CA PRO A 124 10.65 -1.15 -1.29
C PRO A 124 10.41 0.32 -0.90
N LEU A 125 9.29 0.58 -0.22
CA LEU A 125 8.81 1.93 0.11
C LEU A 125 9.86 2.80 0.82
N ASP A 126 10.59 2.25 1.79
CA ASP A 126 11.65 2.95 2.53
C ASP A 126 12.84 3.39 1.65
N GLN A 127 13.14 2.61 0.59
CA GLN A 127 14.18 2.96 -0.38
C GLN A 127 13.70 4.06 -1.32
N VAL A 128 12.40 4.08 -1.69
CA VAL A 128 11.80 5.17 -2.46
C VAL A 128 11.91 6.49 -1.71
N LEU A 129 11.51 6.51 -0.43
CA LEU A 129 11.64 7.71 0.42
C LEU A 129 13.07 8.23 0.47
N SER A 130 14.04 7.33 0.70
CA SER A 130 15.46 7.67 0.78
C SER A 130 15.95 8.28 -0.54
N LYS A 131 15.54 7.72 -1.67
CA LYS A 131 15.94 8.18 -3.01
C LYS A 131 15.35 9.56 -3.34
N ILE A 132 14.07 9.76 -3.11
CA ILE A 132 13.40 11.06 -3.32
C ILE A 132 14.01 12.12 -2.40
N THR A 133 14.27 11.79 -1.13
CA THR A 133 14.93 12.69 -0.19
C THR A 133 16.32 13.11 -0.69
N GLN A 134 17.09 12.20 -1.26
CA GLN A 134 18.41 12.51 -1.82
C GLN A 134 18.29 13.40 -3.06
N ASP A 135 17.35 13.11 -3.96
CA ASP A 135 17.11 13.91 -5.17
C ASP A 135 16.73 15.35 -4.82
N THR A 136 15.78 15.53 -3.92
CA THR A 136 15.27 16.85 -3.51
C THR A 136 16.32 17.65 -2.73
N ALA A 137 17.05 17.01 -1.81
CA ALA A 137 18.13 17.67 -1.04
C ALA A 137 19.29 18.17 -1.92
N THR A 138 19.51 17.56 -3.07
CA THR A 138 20.57 17.95 -4.02
C THR A 138 20.03 18.66 -5.25
N GLU A 139 18.73 18.94 -5.30
CA GLU A 139 18.02 19.51 -6.46
C GLU A 139 18.35 18.75 -7.77
N SER A 140 18.51 17.44 -7.64
CA SER A 140 18.95 16.57 -8.72
C SER A 140 17.78 16.20 -9.64
N SER A 141 18.08 16.04 -10.93
CA SER A 141 17.15 15.51 -11.91
C SER A 141 17.32 14.00 -12.13
N SER A 142 17.69 13.24 -11.12
CA SER A 142 17.88 11.79 -11.24
C SER A 142 16.57 11.06 -11.53
N ASN A 143 15.45 11.56 -10.97
CA ASN A 143 14.11 11.10 -11.31
C ASN A 143 13.24 12.28 -11.75
N ASP A 144 12.38 12.03 -12.72
CA ASP A 144 11.50 13.02 -13.32
C ASP A 144 10.09 12.95 -12.70
N ILE A 145 9.72 11.77 -12.20
CA ILE A 145 8.44 11.50 -11.52
C ILE A 145 8.72 10.77 -10.20
N TYR A 146 8.05 11.21 -9.15
CA TYR A 146 8.09 10.64 -7.82
C TYR A 146 6.77 9.94 -7.48
N TYR A 147 6.85 8.72 -6.95
CA TYR A 147 5.76 8.10 -6.23
C TYR A 147 5.80 8.62 -4.80
N LEU A 148 4.77 9.32 -4.37
CA LEU A 148 4.67 9.87 -3.03
C LEU A 148 3.57 9.15 -2.26
N ASP A 149 3.96 8.41 -1.22
CA ASP A 149 3.02 7.91 -0.22
C ASP A 149 2.27 9.07 0.43
N GLN A 150 1.03 8.83 0.86
CA GLN A 150 0.18 9.84 1.48
C GLN A 150 0.87 10.55 2.67
N ALA A 151 1.66 9.82 3.45
CA ALA A 151 2.39 10.37 4.59
C ALA A 151 3.51 11.37 4.20
N TRP A 152 3.86 11.48 2.91
CA TRP A 152 4.98 12.30 2.44
C TRP A 152 4.58 13.55 1.69
N VAL A 153 3.30 13.72 1.35
CA VAL A 153 2.85 14.82 0.48
C VAL A 153 3.22 16.21 1.04
N GLY A 154 3.12 16.42 2.34
CA GLY A 154 3.53 17.67 2.97
C GLY A 154 5.03 17.90 2.91
N ARG A 155 5.85 16.85 3.06
CA ARG A 155 7.30 16.95 3.01
C ARG A 155 7.83 17.39 1.65
N PHE A 156 7.22 16.91 0.56
CA PHE A 156 7.71 17.15 -0.80
C PHE A 156 6.88 18.15 -1.61
N VAL A 157 5.94 18.85 -0.97
CA VAL A 157 5.07 19.82 -1.66
C VAL A 157 5.86 20.88 -2.43
N GLU A 158 6.96 21.35 -1.88
CA GLU A 158 7.81 22.39 -2.50
C GLU A 158 8.75 21.86 -3.59
N ASP A 159 8.87 20.51 -3.72
CA ASP A 159 9.76 19.84 -4.66
C ASP A 159 9.04 19.32 -5.91
N THR A 160 7.72 19.58 -5.99
CA THR A 160 6.87 19.11 -7.10
C THR A 160 6.25 20.28 -7.85
N VAL A 161 5.89 20.02 -9.10
CA VAL A 161 5.08 20.92 -9.92
C VAL A 161 3.61 20.70 -9.57
N ASP A 162 2.85 21.79 -9.38
CA ASP A 162 1.41 21.69 -9.15
C ASP A 162 0.66 21.24 -10.43
N PRO A 163 0.09 20.01 -10.45
CA PRO A 163 -0.63 19.53 -11.63
C PRO A 163 -1.85 20.37 -11.98
N LYS A 164 -2.48 21.02 -10.99
CA LYS A 164 -3.64 21.87 -11.23
C LYS A 164 -3.29 23.07 -12.09
N ALA A 165 -2.13 23.70 -11.82
CA ALA A 165 -1.67 24.83 -12.63
C ALA A 165 -1.45 24.43 -14.10
N LEU A 166 -0.99 23.19 -14.36
CA LEU A 166 -0.81 22.67 -15.71
C LEU A 166 -2.16 22.35 -16.38
N LEU A 167 -3.11 21.75 -15.65
CA LEU A 167 -4.43 21.39 -16.16
C LEU A 167 -5.32 22.63 -16.42
N ASP A 168 -5.18 23.68 -15.61
CA ASP A 168 -5.96 24.91 -15.75
C ASP A 168 -5.54 25.74 -16.98
N ASP A 169 -4.36 25.51 -17.55
CA ASP A 169 -3.96 26.07 -18.85
C ASP A 169 -4.64 25.33 -20.00
N THR A 170 -5.91 25.66 -20.24
CA THR A 170 -6.73 25.05 -21.29
C THR A 170 -6.22 25.34 -22.72
N SER A 171 -5.25 26.25 -22.88
CA SER A 171 -4.60 26.55 -24.17
C SER A 171 -3.40 25.66 -24.45
N SER A 172 -2.92 24.92 -23.45
CA SER A 172 -1.75 24.07 -23.56
C SER A 172 -2.03 22.83 -24.42
N GLU A 173 -1.26 22.68 -25.50
CA GLU A 173 -1.25 21.45 -26.33
C GLU A 173 -0.75 20.22 -25.54
N LEU A 174 -0.10 20.42 -24.39
CA LEU A 174 0.40 19.35 -23.54
C LEU A 174 -0.67 18.69 -22.68
N ASN A 175 -1.89 19.27 -22.65
CA ASN A 175 -3.00 18.69 -21.92
C ASN A 175 -3.73 17.64 -22.76
N MET A 176 -3.90 16.45 -22.17
CA MET A 176 -4.54 15.30 -22.81
C MET A 176 -6.03 15.60 -23.07
N PRO A 177 -6.52 15.41 -24.30
CA PRO A 177 -7.95 15.54 -24.57
C PRO A 177 -8.78 14.63 -23.68
N ASP A 178 -9.92 15.12 -23.20
CA ASP A 178 -10.86 14.37 -22.36
C ASP A 178 -10.22 13.70 -21.14
N TYR A 179 -9.16 14.32 -20.56
CA TYR A 179 -8.49 13.79 -19.39
C TYR A 179 -9.44 13.64 -18.19
N ASN A 180 -10.41 14.55 -18.07
CA ASN A 180 -11.43 14.57 -17.03
C ASN A 180 -10.89 14.37 -15.62
N PHE A 181 -10.30 15.42 -15.05
CA PHE A 181 -9.76 15.39 -13.68
C PHE A 181 -10.84 15.07 -12.64
N ASP A 182 -12.08 15.50 -12.86
CA ASP A 182 -13.22 15.30 -11.94
C ASP A 182 -13.70 13.83 -11.87
N ASP A 183 -13.16 12.94 -12.71
CA ASP A 183 -13.40 11.50 -12.64
C ASP A 183 -12.60 10.82 -11.53
N PHE A 184 -11.57 11.44 -10.96
CA PHE A 184 -10.97 10.92 -9.75
C PHE A 184 -12.00 10.84 -8.63
N VAL A 185 -11.91 9.81 -7.80
CA VAL A 185 -12.76 9.71 -6.61
C VAL A 185 -12.45 10.91 -5.72
N PRO A 186 -13.42 11.80 -5.44
CA PRO A 186 -13.14 13.11 -4.83
C PRO A 186 -12.42 13.03 -3.48
N GLU A 187 -12.76 12.01 -2.69
CA GLU A 187 -12.17 11.78 -1.37
C GLU A 187 -10.65 11.50 -1.43
N LEU A 188 -10.15 11.02 -2.57
CA LEU A 188 -8.73 10.70 -2.74
C LEU A 188 -7.87 11.94 -2.98
N ILE A 189 -8.41 13.05 -3.48
CA ILE A 189 -7.62 14.25 -3.76
C ILE A 189 -6.98 14.80 -2.47
N PRO A 190 -7.74 15.16 -1.42
CA PRO A 190 -7.15 15.64 -0.18
C PRO A 190 -6.39 14.56 0.58
N ALA A 191 -6.74 13.29 0.40
CA ALA A 191 -6.13 12.18 1.14
C ALA A 191 -4.75 11.76 0.60
N LEU A 192 -4.50 11.90 -0.70
CA LEU A 192 -3.29 11.35 -1.33
C LEU A 192 -2.45 12.39 -2.07
N ALA A 193 -3.08 13.45 -2.58
CA ALA A 193 -2.50 14.24 -3.67
C ALA A 193 -2.45 15.74 -3.39
N ALA A 194 -2.90 16.18 -2.21
CA ALA A 194 -2.94 17.60 -1.88
C ALA A 194 -2.39 17.88 -0.47
N TYR A 195 -1.78 19.03 -0.31
CA TYR A 195 -1.36 19.58 0.98
C TYR A 195 -1.69 21.06 1.03
N GLN A 196 -2.38 21.51 2.10
CA GLN A 196 -2.80 22.90 2.33
C GLN A 196 -3.47 23.55 1.08
N GLY A 197 -4.29 22.77 0.36
CA GLY A 197 -5.04 23.24 -0.81
C GLY A 197 -4.26 23.25 -2.14
N ARG A 198 -2.95 22.91 -2.12
CA ARG A 198 -2.13 22.74 -3.32
C ARG A 198 -2.10 21.28 -3.73
N LEU A 199 -2.27 20.98 -5.02
CA LEU A 199 -2.01 19.66 -5.57
C LEU A 199 -0.51 19.40 -5.63
N VAL A 200 -0.12 18.23 -5.12
CA VAL A 200 1.27 17.74 -5.09
C VAL A 200 1.53 16.76 -6.24
N GLY A 201 0.52 15.99 -6.59
CA GLY A 201 0.56 15.00 -7.67
C GLY A 201 -0.82 14.60 -8.14
N LEU A 202 -0.90 13.56 -8.93
CA LEU A 202 -2.16 12.94 -9.40
C LEU A 202 -2.38 11.63 -8.64
N PRO A 203 -3.58 11.34 -8.11
CA PRO A 203 -3.87 10.06 -7.44
C PRO A 203 -3.49 8.88 -8.32
N PHE A 204 -2.79 7.91 -7.75
CA PHE A 204 -2.22 6.80 -8.51
C PHE A 204 -2.61 5.43 -7.98
N ASP A 205 -2.55 5.25 -6.69
CA ASP A 205 -2.74 3.98 -6.00
C ASP A 205 -3.55 4.20 -4.71
N ILE A 206 -4.39 3.26 -4.35
CA ILE A 206 -5.21 3.33 -3.13
C ILE A 206 -5.34 1.96 -2.44
N PRO A 207 -4.25 1.43 -1.83
CA PRO A 207 -4.42 0.40 -0.81
C PRO A 207 -5.25 0.96 0.34
N ILE A 208 -6.33 0.27 0.66
CA ILE A 208 -7.22 0.66 1.75
C ILE A 208 -7.64 -0.56 2.56
N PHE A 209 -7.78 -0.39 3.87
CA PHE A 209 -8.27 -1.43 4.74
C PHE A 209 -9.75 -1.72 4.47
N VAL A 210 -10.04 -3.00 4.30
CA VAL A 210 -11.39 -3.56 4.27
C VAL A 210 -11.48 -4.71 5.26
N TYR A 211 -12.68 -5.03 5.70
CA TYR A 211 -12.90 -6.23 6.50
C TYR A 211 -12.97 -7.45 5.57
N MET A 212 -12.08 -8.41 5.79
CA MET A 212 -12.07 -9.70 5.09
C MET A 212 -12.20 -10.83 6.10
N TYR A 213 -12.99 -11.85 5.77
CA TYR A 213 -13.23 -12.97 6.65
C TYR A 213 -13.29 -14.29 5.90
N ARG A 214 -12.98 -15.38 6.57
CA ARG A 214 -13.08 -16.76 6.06
C ARG A 214 -14.54 -17.19 6.08
N LYS A 215 -15.20 -17.04 4.93
CA LYS A 215 -16.61 -17.41 4.77
C LYS A 215 -16.88 -18.87 5.10
N ASP A 216 -16.01 -19.78 4.70
CA ASP A 216 -16.11 -21.20 4.99
C ASP A 216 -16.10 -21.50 6.52
N VAL A 217 -15.26 -20.79 7.29
CA VAL A 217 -15.22 -20.91 8.76
C VAL A 217 -16.48 -20.30 9.38
N TYR A 218 -16.92 -19.16 8.88
CA TYR A 218 -18.12 -18.47 9.34
C TYR A 218 -19.38 -19.32 9.10
N ASP A 219 -19.51 -19.89 7.92
CA ASP A 219 -20.62 -20.79 7.57
C ASP A 219 -20.64 -22.03 8.49
N ALA A 220 -19.47 -22.61 8.78
CA ALA A 220 -19.37 -23.77 9.67
C ALA A 220 -19.74 -23.47 11.13
N LEU A 221 -19.49 -22.25 11.59
CA LEU A 221 -19.79 -21.82 12.96
C LEU A 221 -21.14 -21.06 13.09
N GLY A 222 -21.83 -20.80 11.99
CA GLY A 222 -23.07 -20.03 11.96
C GLY A 222 -22.89 -18.55 12.29
N LEU A 223 -21.70 -18.00 12.05
CA LEU A 223 -21.37 -16.60 12.32
C LEU A 223 -21.83 -15.68 11.17
N LYS A 224 -21.94 -14.40 11.48
CA LYS A 224 -22.16 -13.31 10.52
C LYS A 224 -21.00 -12.32 10.60
N PRO A 225 -20.68 -11.62 9.50
CA PRO A 225 -19.74 -10.52 9.57
C PRO A 225 -20.14 -9.51 10.65
N ALA A 226 -19.14 -9.04 11.39
CA ALA A 226 -19.33 -8.07 12.46
C ALA A 226 -19.76 -6.72 11.90
N THR A 227 -20.62 -6.02 12.62
CA THR A 227 -21.04 -4.64 12.35
C THR A 227 -20.47 -3.65 13.35
N THR A 228 -20.05 -4.14 14.52
CA THR A 228 -19.38 -3.36 15.57
C THR A 228 -18.02 -3.94 15.90
N MET A 229 -17.17 -3.14 16.54
CA MET A 229 -15.84 -3.59 17.00
C MET A 229 -15.94 -4.65 18.09
N ALA A 230 -16.98 -4.58 18.93
CA ALA A 230 -17.27 -5.61 19.92
C ALA A 230 -17.60 -6.96 19.26
N GLU A 231 -18.51 -6.96 18.27
CA GLU A 231 -18.84 -8.15 17.49
C GLU A 231 -17.62 -8.70 16.71
N PHE A 232 -16.75 -7.81 16.21
CA PHE A 232 -15.52 -8.24 15.54
C PHE A 232 -14.63 -9.05 16.48
N LEU A 233 -14.41 -8.56 17.71
CA LEU A 233 -13.63 -9.27 18.71
C LEU A 233 -14.29 -10.59 19.13
N GLU A 234 -15.62 -10.64 19.23
CA GLU A 234 -16.38 -11.88 19.50
C GLU A 234 -16.18 -12.90 18.37
N ASN A 235 -16.25 -12.47 17.11
CA ASN A 235 -15.99 -13.33 15.96
C ASN A 235 -14.53 -13.81 15.92
N VAL A 236 -13.56 -12.94 16.26
CA VAL A 236 -12.17 -13.33 16.41
C VAL A 236 -12.01 -14.44 17.47
N ARG A 237 -12.63 -14.30 18.64
CA ARG A 237 -12.61 -15.32 19.70
C ARG A 237 -13.30 -16.61 19.28
N ALA A 238 -14.44 -16.51 18.60
CA ALA A 238 -15.21 -17.68 18.18
C ALA A 238 -14.48 -18.50 17.09
N THR A 239 -13.69 -17.86 16.25
CA THR A 239 -12.93 -18.51 15.18
C THR A 239 -11.52 -18.93 15.61
N ASP A 240 -11.05 -18.51 16.79
CA ASP A 240 -9.71 -18.85 17.28
C ASP A 240 -9.59 -20.34 17.57
N MET A 241 -8.51 -20.95 17.17
CA MET A 241 -8.23 -22.40 17.31
C MET A 241 -9.21 -23.30 16.54
N TYR A 242 -9.96 -22.75 15.57
CA TYR A 242 -10.84 -23.55 14.71
C TYR A 242 -10.02 -24.60 13.93
N LYS A 243 -10.56 -25.82 13.85
CA LYS A 243 -9.94 -26.90 13.07
C LYS A 243 -10.59 -26.97 11.69
N ALA A 244 -9.83 -26.63 10.66
CA ALA A 244 -10.28 -26.77 9.29
C ALA A 244 -10.40 -28.24 8.87
N ALA A 245 -11.08 -28.51 7.75
CA ALA A 245 -11.33 -29.87 7.28
C ALA A 245 -10.05 -30.69 6.97
N ASP A 246 -8.95 -30.02 6.65
CA ASP A 246 -7.63 -30.63 6.46
C ASP A 246 -6.85 -30.85 7.77
N GLY A 247 -7.46 -30.53 8.92
CA GLY A 247 -6.86 -30.63 10.26
C GLY A 247 -5.96 -29.44 10.64
N SER A 248 -5.78 -28.46 9.78
CA SER A 248 -5.00 -27.25 10.11
C SER A 248 -5.75 -26.40 11.16
N GLU A 249 -4.96 -25.69 11.96
CA GLU A 249 -5.50 -24.76 12.96
C GLU A 249 -5.58 -23.36 12.37
N VAL A 250 -6.76 -22.75 12.52
CA VAL A 250 -7.04 -21.37 12.08
C VAL A 250 -7.08 -20.49 13.33
N ARG A 251 -6.30 -19.40 13.33
CA ARG A 251 -6.33 -18.41 14.41
C ARG A 251 -7.44 -17.40 14.18
N GLY A 252 -7.79 -16.67 15.23
CA GLY A 252 -8.88 -15.70 15.18
C GLY A 252 -8.58 -14.50 14.29
N TYR A 253 -7.37 -13.96 14.34
CA TYR A 253 -6.98 -12.72 13.66
C TYR A 253 -5.61 -12.85 12.97
N ILE A 254 -5.39 -12.11 11.88
CA ILE A 254 -4.10 -11.99 11.20
C ILE A 254 -3.68 -10.52 11.19
N GLY A 255 -2.60 -10.18 11.91
CA GLY A 255 -1.99 -8.84 11.94
C GLY A 255 -0.76 -8.71 11.05
N GLN A 256 -0.26 -7.48 10.89
CA GLN A 256 0.98 -7.12 10.19
C GLN A 256 1.93 -6.40 11.17
N TRP A 257 2.32 -7.07 12.24
CA TRP A 257 2.90 -6.47 13.45
C TRP A 257 4.43 -6.53 13.51
N LYS A 258 5.10 -6.49 12.38
CA LYS A 258 6.56 -6.47 12.34
C LYS A 258 7.11 -5.29 13.13
N SER A 259 7.84 -5.59 14.19
CA SER A 259 8.39 -4.59 15.11
C SER A 259 9.27 -3.58 14.37
N GLY A 260 9.02 -2.29 14.61
CA GLY A 260 9.74 -1.18 13.97
C GLY A 260 9.38 -0.94 12.50
N HIS A 261 8.37 -1.60 11.96
CA HIS A 261 7.95 -1.45 10.57
C HIS A 261 6.64 -0.64 10.47
N TYR A 262 6.51 0.18 9.43
CA TYR A 262 5.33 1.03 9.19
C TYR A 262 4.02 0.22 9.17
N ALA A 263 4.01 -1.02 8.67
CA ALA A 263 2.84 -1.88 8.68
C ALA A 263 2.19 -2.05 10.07
N LEU A 264 3.01 -2.13 11.13
CA LEU A 264 2.52 -2.20 12.51
C LEU A 264 1.75 -0.92 12.90
N GLN A 265 2.25 0.23 12.46
CA GLN A 265 1.58 1.51 12.70
C GLN A 265 0.25 1.57 11.95
N CYS A 266 0.18 1.09 10.71
CA CYS A 266 -1.08 1.06 9.94
C CYS A 266 -2.18 0.28 10.69
N ASP A 267 -1.86 -0.91 11.22
CA ASP A 267 -2.80 -1.68 12.04
C ASP A 267 -3.21 -0.91 13.30
N TRP A 268 -2.23 -0.38 14.04
CA TRP A 268 -2.52 0.37 15.25
C TRP A 268 -3.36 1.62 15.00
N THR A 269 -3.11 2.33 13.91
CA THR A 269 -3.87 3.51 13.51
C THR A 269 -5.36 3.17 13.27
N ALA A 270 -5.65 2.02 12.64
CA ALA A 270 -7.03 1.57 12.48
C ALA A 270 -7.72 1.31 13.84
N TRP A 271 -7.00 0.75 14.80
CA TRP A 271 -7.53 0.52 16.16
C TRP A 271 -7.66 1.82 16.96
N LEU A 272 -6.75 2.76 16.80
CA LEU A 272 -6.85 4.10 17.36
C LEU A 272 -8.13 4.79 16.87
N TRP A 273 -8.33 4.85 15.56
CA TRP A 273 -9.49 5.51 14.95
C TRP A 273 -10.80 4.81 15.28
N SER A 274 -10.84 3.48 15.28
CA SER A 274 -12.05 2.72 15.60
C SER A 274 -12.55 2.95 17.02
N HIS A 275 -11.69 3.45 17.92
CA HIS A 275 -12.04 3.84 19.30
C HIS A 275 -12.22 5.35 19.47
N GLY A 276 -12.32 6.10 18.34
CA GLY A 276 -12.54 7.54 18.35
C GLY A 276 -11.29 8.35 18.70
N GLY A 277 -10.10 7.73 18.71
CA GLY A 277 -8.82 8.42 18.87
C GLY A 277 -8.31 9.06 17.58
N SER A 278 -7.34 9.94 17.70
CA SER A 278 -6.65 10.58 16.58
C SER A 278 -5.18 10.81 16.93
N HIS A 279 -4.32 10.96 15.92
CA HIS A 279 -2.93 11.36 16.14
C HIS A 279 -2.85 12.82 16.61
N THR A 280 -3.59 13.69 15.94
CA THR A 280 -3.64 15.11 16.24
C THR A 280 -5.08 15.62 16.16
N GLY A 281 -5.41 16.65 16.96
CA GLY A 281 -6.65 17.41 16.83
C GLY A 281 -6.57 18.42 15.68
N LEU A 282 -7.72 19.02 15.35
CA LEU A 282 -7.80 20.09 14.33
C LEU A 282 -7.00 21.34 14.70
N ASP A 283 -6.72 21.53 15.97
CA ASP A 283 -5.88 22.62 16.53
C ASP A 283 -4.37 22.27 16.52
N GLY A 284 -4.00 21.09 16.02
CA GLY A 284 -2.63 20.58 16.03
C GLY A 284 -2.18 19.95 17.36
N ALA A 285 -3.05 19.89 18.38
CA ALA A 285 -2.71 19.22 19.64
C ALA A 285 -2.52 17.70 19.41
N VAL A 286 -1.48 17.12 20.01
CA VAL A 286 -1.21 15.67 19.91
C VAL A 286 -2.11 14.93 20.91
N LEU A 287 -2.97 14.04 20.39
CA LEU A 287 -4.04 13.35 21.15
C LEU A 287 -3.74 11.87 21.44
N ILE A 288 -2.55 11.42 21.16
CA ILE A 288 -2.16 10.01 21.08
C ILE A 288 -2.10 9.29 22.44
N ASP A 289 -2.24 10.00 23.55
CA ASP A 289 -2.20 9.46 24.93
C ASP A 289 -3.51 9.63 25.70
N ASP A 290 -4.58 10.01 25.02
CA ASP A 290 -5.90 10.14 25.62
C ASP A 290 -6.56 8.75 25.90
N GLU A 291 -7.73 8.77 26.55
CA GLU A 291 -8.47 7.54 26.90
C GLU A 291 -8.85 6.70 25.67
N LYS A 292 -9.11 7.35 24.53
CA LYS A 292 -9.47 6.70 23.27
C LYS A 292 -8.27 5.98 22.68
N ALA A 293 -7.10 6.62 22.69
CA ALA A 293 -5.85 6.02 22.25
C ALA A 293 -5.46 4.81 23.12
N VAL A 294 -5.63 4.93 24.43
CA VAL A 294 -5.42 3.82 25.38
C VAL A 294 -6.39 2.66 25.08
N ALA A 295 -7.66 2.96 24.77
CA ALA A 295 -8.63 1.94 24.40
C ALA A 295 -8.26 1.20 23.12
N GLY A 296 -7.85 1.91 22.07
CA GLY A 296 -7.38 1.33 20.82
C GLY A 296 -6.13 0.45 20.99
N ALA A 297 -5.15 0.91 21.79
CA ALA A 297 -3.97 0.12 22.11
C ALA A 297 -4.29 -1.17 22.86
N ASN A 298 -5.18 -1.09 23.88
CA ASN A 298 -5.64 -2.26 24.63
C ASN A 298 -6.44 -3.23 23.74
N TYR A 299 -7.26 -2.72 22.81
CA TYR A 299 -7.97 -3.55 21.85
C TYR A 299 -7.00 -4.34 20.95
N MET A 300 -5.96 -3.67 20.45
CA MET A 300 -4.91 -4.32 19.67
C MET A 300 -4.21 -5.43 20.46
N LEU A 301 -3.87 -5.19 21.73
CA LEU A 301 -3.27 -6.21 22.60
C LEU A 301 -4.22 -7.38 22.88
N GLU A 302 -5.53 -7.14 22.94
CA GLU A 302 -6.52 -8.22 23.07
C GLU A 302 -6.57 -9.09 21.82
N LEU A 303 -6.58 -8.48 20.62
CA LEU A 303 -6.45 -9.20 19.35
C LEU A 303 -5.17 -10.03 19.30
N GLY A 304 -4.09 -9.54 19.91
CA GLY A 304 -2.78 -10.20 20.00
C GLY A 304 -2.81 -11.57 20.69
N LYS A 305 -3.84 -11.89 21.46
CA LYS A 305 -4.03 -13.22 22.07
C LYS A 305 -4.51 -14.26 21.05
N HIS A 306 -5.04 -13.82 19.91
CA HIS A 306 -5.72 -14.62 18.91
C HIS A 306 -5.00 -14.65 17.55
N VAL A 307 -3.72 -14.29 17.49
CA VAL A 307 -2.93 -14.25 16.27
C VAL A 307 -2.05 -15.48 16.09
N PRO A 308 -1.63 -15.81 14.85
CA PRO A 308 -0.63 -16.85 14.61
C PRO A 308 0.71 -16.50 15.25
N ALA A 309 1.46 -17.53 15.62
CA ALA A 309 2.83 -17.36 16.10
C ALA A 309 3.69 -16.68 15.01
N GLY A 310 4.53 -15.73 15.42
CA GLY A 310 5.41 -15.00 14.50
C GLY A 310 4.82 -13.71 13.90
N VAL A 311 3.60 -13.31 14.25
CA VAL A 311 2.95 -12.07 13.79
C VAL A 311 3.83 -10.83 13.91
N THR A 312 4.68 -10.75 14.94
CA THR A 312 5.62 -9.63 15.17
C THR A 312 6.81 -9.59 14.20
N THR A 313 6.86 -10.53 13.25
CA THR A 313 7.85 -10.56 12.15
C THR A 313 7.22 -10.29 10.79
N TRP A 314 5.89 -10.14 10.71
CA TRP A 314 5.15 -9.94 9.47
C TRP A 314 4.89 -8.47 9.21
N ASP A 315 5.32 -8.03 8.04
CA ASP A 315 4.85 -6.81 7.37
C ASP A 315 3.61 -7.16 6.52
N TRP A 316 3.17 -6.23 5.64
CA TRP A 316 2.03 -6.47 4.75
C TRP A 316 2.22 -7.71 3.86
N GLY A 317 3.43 -7.98 3.35
CA GLY A 317 3.70 -9.19 2.57
C GLY A 317 3.52 -10.46 3.39
N GLY A 318 4.04 -10.46 4.62
CA GLY A 318 3.87 -11.58 5.56
C GLY A 318 2.43 -11.82 5.96
N GLN A 319 1.64 -10.76 6.12
CA GLN A 319 0.21 -10.85 6.39
C GLN A 319 -0.56 -11.46 5.19
N GLY A 320 -0.30 -10.96 3.97
CA GLY A 320 -0.92 -11.50 2.75
C GLY A 320 -0.60 -12.99 2.54
N ASP A 321 0.65 -13.40 2.80
CA ASP A 321 1.06 -14.81 2.76
C ASP A 321 0.32 -15.64 3.82
N ALA A 322 0.14 -15.11 5.05
CA ALA A 322 -0.59 -15.79 6.12
C ALA A 322 -2.08 -15.98 5.77
N MET A 323 -2.71 -14.97 5.15
CA MET A 323 -4.08 -15.06 4.64
C MET A 323 -4.18 -16.15 3.56
N ALA A 324 -3.28 -16.14 2.57
CA ALA A 324 -3.26 -17.12 1.49
C ALA A 324 -3.02 -18.56 1.99
N GLN A 325 -2.26 -18.74 3.08
CA GLN A 325 -2.05 -20.02 3.73
C GLN A 325 -3.21 -20.44 4.66
N GLY A 326 -4.19 -19.55 4.91
CA GLY A 326 -5.35 -19.84 5.76
C GLY A 326 -5.04 -19.87 7.26
N LEU A 327 -4.02 -19.12 7.71
CA LEU A 327 -3.57 -19.14 9.10
C LEU A 327 -4.51 -18.43 10.08
N GLY A 328 -5.49 -17.67 9.60
CA GLY A 328 -6.50 -17.02 10.43
C GLY A 328 -7.81 -16.80 9.70
N ALA A 329 -8.83 -16.35 10.43
CA ALA A 329 -10.20 -16.24 9.92
C ALA A 329 -10.70 -14.80 9.73
N ASN A 330 -10.10 -13.82 10.40
CA ASN A 330 -10.50 -12.41 10.33
C ASN A 330 -9.30 -11.52 10.09
N VAL A 331 -9.50 -10.48 9.29
CA VAL A 331 -8.54 -9.44 9.07
C VAL A 331 -9.23 -8.13 8.68
N ILE A 332 -8.76 -7.01 9.20
CA ILE A 332 -9.01 -5.68 8.65
C ILE A 332 -7.68 -5.24 8.08
N SER A 333 -7.58 -5.18 6.77
CA SER A 333 -6.32 -4.93 6.07
C SER A 333 -6.51 -4.55 4.59
N TRP A 334 -5.41 -4.50 3.88
CA TRP A 334 -5.29 -4.05 2.50
C TRP A 334 -6.14 -4.89 1.54
N ALA A 335 -7.10 -4.23 0.89
CA ALA A 335 -7.98 -4.83 -0.11
C ALA A 335 -7.25 -5.49 -1.27
N GLU A 336 -6.03 -5.03 -1.56
CA GLU A 336 -5.17 -5.52 -2.64
C GLU A 336 -4.74 -6.97 -2.48
N PHE A 337 -4.81 -7.52 -1.26
CA PHE A 337 -4.55 -8.95 -1.06
C PHE A 337 -5.66 -9.83 -1.62
N PHE A 338 -6.89 -9.32 -1.67
CA PHE A 338 -8.08 -10.11 -1.97
C PHE A 338 -7.99 -10.89 -3.29
N PRO A 339 -7.57 -10.28 -4.43
CA PRO A 339 -7.45 -11.02 -5.69
C PRO A 339 -6.44 -12.17 -5.62
N GLY A 340 -5.37 -11.99 -4.85
CA GLY A 340 -4.32 -13.01 -4.68
C GLY A 340 -4.77 -14.24 -3.87
N LEU A 341 -5.79 -14.07 -3.02
CA LEU A 341 -6.35 -15.15 -2.19
C LEU A 341 -7.09 -16.19 -3.05
N ASP A 342 -7.49 -15.80 -4.25
CA ASP A 342 -8.24 -16.65 -5.18
C ASP A 342 -7.38 -17.24 -6.31
N VAL A 343 -6.05 -17.12 -6.22
CA VAL A 343 -5.11 -17.69 -7.21
C VAL A 343 -4.62 -19.06 -6.73
N PRO A 344 -4.99 -20.17 -7.43
CA PRO A 344 -4.70 -21.54 -6.96
C PRO A 344 -3.22 -21.84 -6.70
N ASP A 345 -2.31 -21.27 -7.50
CA ASP A 345 -0.87 -21.48 -7.34
C ASP A 345 -0.25 -20.72 -6.15
N ARG A 346 -1.01 -19.83 -5.53
CA ARG A 346 -0.56 -18.94 -4.44
C ARG A 346 -1.30 -19.16 -3.13
N SER A 347 -2.57 -19.56 -3.20
CA SER A 347 -3.47 -19.64 -2.07
C SER A 347 -3.99 -21.04 -1.83
N LYS A 348 -4.06 -21.45 -0.57
CA LYS A 348 -4.77 -22.65 -0.10
C LYS A 348 -6.25 -22.37 0.19
N THR A 349 -6.66 -21.11 0.15
CA THR A 349 -7.97 -20.62 0.56
C THR A 349 -8.77 -20.05 -0.59
N VAL A 350 -8.57 -20.60 -1.80
CA VAL A 350 -9.27 -20.15 -3.02
C VAL A 350 -10.79 -20.23 -2.83
N GLY A 351 -11.48 -19.08 -3.03
CA GLY A 351 -12.92 -18.97 -2.87
C GLY A 351 -13.42 -18.95 -1.43
N ALA A 352 -12.52 -19.03 -0.44
CA ALA A 352 -12.90 -19.09 0.98
C ALA A 352 -13.00 -17.72 1.66
N TRP A 353 -12.44 -16.66 1.08
CA TRP A 353 -12.51 -15.32 1.64
C TRP A 353 -13.66 -14.50 1.05
N GLU A 354 -14.24 -13.66 1.89
CA GLU A 354 -15.25 -12.69 1.49
C GLU A 354 -14.97 -11.35 2.17
N THR A 355 -15.54 -10.26 1.62
CA THR A 355 -15.45 -8.92 2.19
C THR A 355 -16.76 -8.53 2.87
N ALA A 356 -16.65 -7.68 3.88
CA ALA A 356 -17.78 -7.04 4.54
C ALA A 356 -17.48 -5.56 4.78
N ASP A 357 -18.50 -4.81 5.16
CA ASP A 357 -18.34 -3.44 5.61
C ASP A 357 -17.45 -3.40 6.85
N LEU A 358 -16.62 -2.37 6.95
CA LEU A 358 -15.82 -2.16 8.16
C LEU A 358 -16.73 -2.02 9.38
N PRO A 359 -16.48 -2.79 10.46
CA PRO A 359 -17.27 -2.70 11.67
C PRO A 359 -17.07 -1.34 12.35
N MET A 360 -18.10 -0.82 12.98
CA MET A 360 -18.09 0.50 13.61
C MET A 360 -18.80 0.50 14.95
N GLU A 361 -18.27 1.32 15.86
CA GLU A 361 -19.08 1.87 16.95
C GLU A 361 -19.76 3.14 16.41
N ILE A 362 -21.08 3.11 16.29
CA ILE A 362 -21.88 4.18 15.64
C ILE A 362 -21.72 5.53 16.37
N GLU A 363 -21.39 5.51 17.66
CA GLU A 363 -21.24 6.69 18.50
C GLU A 363 -19.82 7.29 18.51
N LEU A 364 -18.82 6.53 18.02
CA LEU A 364 -17.42 6.98 17.98
C LEU A 364 -17.15 7.74 16.68
N ARG A 365 -16.94 9.04 16.80
CA ARG A 365 -16.45 9.89 15.71
C ARG A 365 -14.97 10.13 15.90
N THR A 366 -14.18 9.78 14.91
CA THR A 366 -12.81 10.25 14.83
C THR A 366 -12.80 11.60 14.13
N GLU A 367 -12.27 12.61 14.81
CA GLU A 367 -11.92 13.87 14.17
C GLU A 367 -10.65 13.62 13.35
N THR A 368 -10.82 13.25 12.09
CA THR A 368 -9.72 13.24 11.12
C THR A 368 -9.68 14.59 10.46
N SER A 369 -8.52 14.99 9.97
CA SER A 369 -8.32 16.28 9.30
C SER A 369 -9.19 16.49 8.05
N PHE A 370 -9.96 15.50 7.63
CA PHE A 370 -10.68 15.52 6.35
C PHE A 370 -12.19 15.55 6.47
N ASP A 371 -12.78 14.93 7.50
CA ASP A 371 -14.23 14.86 7.63
C ASP A 371 -14.66 14.50 9.05
N GLU A 372 -15.87 14.90 9.43
CA GLU A 372 -16.56 14.44 10.65
C GLU A 372 -16.98 12.96 10.59
N LYS A 373 -16.49 12.18 9.63
CA LYS A 373 -16.83 10.76 9.45
C LYS A 373 -15.95 9.88 10.33
N PRO A 374 -16.53 8.84 10.94
CA PRO A 374 -15.72 7.87 11.68
C PRO A 374 -14.78 7.15 10.72
N ALA A 375 -13.49 7.28 10.98
CA ALA A 375 -12.45 6.58 10.23
C ALA A 375 -12.09 5.26 10.91
N ILE A 376 -11.89 4.23 10.12
CA ILE A 376 -11.31 2.94 10.53
C ILE A 376 -10.51 2.33 9.38
N GLY A 377 -10.89 2.65 8.13
CA GLY A 377 -10.16 2.23 6.95
C GLY A 377 -8.87 3.04 6.81
N HIS A 378 -7.78 2.54 7.36
CA HIS A 378 -6.46 3.10 7.08
C HIS A 378 -6.20 2.98 5.57
N GLN A 379 -5.66 4.03 4.97
CA GLN A 379 -5.27 4.03 3.57
C GLN A 379 -3.74 4.23 3.46
N GLY A 380 -3.11 3.52 2.54
CA GLY A 380 -1.70 3.65 2.18
C GLY A 380 -1.55 4.16 0.75
N GLY A 381 -2.48 5.02 0.33
CA GLY A 381 -2.52 5.50 -1.05
C GLY A 381 -1.36 6.43 -1.39
N SER A 382 -1.19 6.63 -2.68
CA SER A 382 -0.11 7.44 -3.23
C SER A 382 -0.58 8.30 -4.38
N CYS A 383 0.17 9.36 -4.63
CA CYS A 383 0.13 10.09 -5.90
C CYS A 383 1.43 9.92 -6.67
N ILE A 384 1.38 10.17 -7.97
CA ILE A 384 2.56 10.36 -8.79
C ILE A 384 2.74 11.84 -9.11
N ALA A 385 3.93 12.36 -8.82
CA ALA A 385 4.22 13.79 -8.80
C ALA A 385 5.35 14.14 -9.78
N LEU A 386 5.17 15.23 -10.50
CA LEU A 386 6.20 15.77 -11.40
C LEU A 386 7.26 16.48 -10.59
N SER A 387 8.52 16.05 -10.69
CA SER A 387 9.66 16.71 -10.07
C SER A 387 9.86 18.10 -10.66
N LYS A 388 9.97 19.13 -9.79
CA LYS A 388 10.32 20.48 -10.28
C LYS A 388 11.75 20.57 -10.82
N TYR A 389 12.60 19.60 -10.50
CA TYR A 389 14.00 19.54 -10.95
C TYR A 389 14.18 18.80 -12.28
N SER A 390 13.13 18.15 -12.80
CA SER A 390 13.17 17.43 -14.07
C SER A 390 13.56 18.34 -15.22
N GLN A 391 14.46 17.85 -16.07
CA GLN A 391 14.86 18.53 -17.30
C GLN A 391 13.98 18.13 -18.51
N VAL A 392 13.02 17.22 -18.29
CA VAL A 392 12.12 16.67 -19.32
C VAL A 392 10.65 16.77 -18.86
N GLN A 393 10.30 17.89 -18.18
CA GLN A 393 9.00 18.09 -17.54
C GLN A 393 7.82 17.90 -18.50
N GLU A 394 7.92 18.38 -19.76
CA GLU A 394 6.83 18.25 -20.73
C GLU A 394 6.56 16.78 -21.09
N ALA A 395 7.63 16.01 -21.35
CA ALA A 395 7.50 14.57 -21.64
C ALA A 395 6.96 13.79 -20.41
N ALA A 396 7.42 14.14 -19.21
CA ALA A 396 6.97 13.55 -17.97
C ALA A 396 5.50 13.90 -17.70
N TRP A 397 5.06 15.13 -18.01
CA TRP A 397 3.66 15.54 -17.86
C TRP A 397 2.74 14.77 -18.82
N ILE A 398 3.14 14.57 -20.06
CA ILE A 398 2.38 13.74 -21.02
C ILE A 398 2.21 12.33 -20.48
N PHE A 399 3.29 11.75 -19.94
CA PHE A 399 3.23 10.42 -19.35
C PHE A 399 2.33 10.35 -18.11
N LEU A 400 2.42 11.32 -17.20
CA LEU A 400 1.60 11.38 -15.99
C LEU A 400 0.11 11.38 -16.32
N GLN A 401 -0.32 12.19 -17.30
CA GLN A 401 -1.71 12.22 -17.73
C GLN A 401 -2.15 10.89 -18.33
N TRP A 402 -1.31 10.29 -19.20
CA TRP A 402 -1.60 8.98 -19.75
C TRP A 402 -1.71 7.90 -18.66
N ALA A 403 -0.74 7.83 -17.76
CA ALA A 403 -0.66 6.81 -16.71
C ALA A 403 -1.84 6.86 -15.72
N THR A 404 -2.42 8.05 -15.52
CA THR A 404 -3.56 8.28 -14.61
C THR A 404 -4.88 8.49 -15.35
N SER A 405 -4.92 8.32 -16.67
CA SER A 405 -6.13 8.47 -17.49
C SER A 405 -7.17 7.39 -17.19
N ALA A 406 -8.45 7.68 -17.49
CA ALA A 406 -9.52 6.71 -17.31
C ALA A 406 -9.31 5.39 -18.07
N PRO A 407 -8.89 5.38 -19.36
CA PRO A 407 -8.58 4.12 -20.05
C PRO A 407 -7.52 3.26 -19.37
N VAL A 408 -6.44 3.86 -18.87
CA VAL A 408 -5.38 3.14 -18.15
C VAL A 408 -5.88 2.63 -16.79
N ALA A 409 -6.63 3.46 -16.05
CA ALA A 409 -7.25 3.07 -14.79
C ALA A 409 -8.22 1.88 -14.95
N ILE A 410 -9.04 1.87 -16.01
CA ILE A 410 -9.95 0.76 -16.33
C ILE A 410 -9.17 -0.52 -16.68
N ALA A 411 -8.12 -0.42 -17.48
CA ALA A 411 -7.28 -1.57 -17.84
C ALA A 411 -6.55 -2.14 -16.61
N ALA A 412 -6.05 -1.27 -15.72
CA ALA A 412 -5.44 -1.68 -14.46
C ALA A 412 -6.48 -2.35 -13.52
N ALA A 413 -7.68 -1.78 -13.41
CA ALA A 413 -8.78 -2.32 -12.60
C ALA A 413 -9.24 -3.71 -13.09
N GLU A 414 -9.27 -3.94 -14.40
CA GLU A 414 -9.54 -5.28 -14.94
C GLU A 414 -8.46 -6.30 -14.52
N SER A 415 -7.24 -5.84 -14.27
CA SER A 415 -6.19 -6.66 -13.68
C SER A 415 -6.28 -6.75 -12.15
N SER A 416 -7.41 -6.34 -11.59
CA SER A 416 -7.75 -6.37 -10.15
C SER A 416 -6.99 -5.33 -9.31
N ASN A 417 -6.45 -4.30 -9.94
CA ASN A 417 -5.88 -3.15 -9.25
C ASN A 417 -6.99 -2.23 -8.73
N THR A 418 -6.89 -1.77 -7.50
CA THR A 418 -7.86 -0.83 -6.91
C THR A 418 -7.86 0.49 -7.67
N PRO A 419 -9.01 0.91 -8.24
CA PRO A 419 -9.06 2.12 -9.03
C PRO A 419 -9.04 3.39 -8.18
N VAL A 420 -8.45 4.45 -8.74
CA VAL A 420 -8.53 5.82 -8.20
C VAL A 420 -9.55 6.69 -8.95
N ARG A 421 -10.21 6.14 -10.00
CA ARG A 421 -11.21 6.84 -10.82
C ARG A 421 -12.58 6.19 -10.70
N THR A 422 -13.61 7.02 -10.60
CA THR A 422 -15.01 6.60 -10.44
C THR A 422 -15.48 5.75 -11.63
N SER A 423 -15.13 6.15 -12.86
CA SER A 423 -15.47 5.41 -14.07
C SER A 423 -14.92 3.98 -14.09
N ALA A 424 -13.76 3.75 -13.50
CA ALA A 424 -13.14 2.43 -13.49
C ALA A 424 -13.87 1.44 -12.57
N PHE A 425 -14.48 1.89 -11.46
CA PHE A 425 -15.31 1.02 -10.61
C PHE A 425 -16.58 0.52 -11.33
N SER A 426 -17.10 1.28 -12.29
CA SER A 426 -18.35 0.99 -13.01
C SER A 426 -18.13 0.46 -14.42
N ALA A 427 -16.89 0.29 -14.87
CA ALA A 427 -16.60 -0.19 -16.21
C ALA A 427 -17.15 -1.62 -16.43
N PRO A 428 -17.83 -1.92 -17.56
CA PRO A 428 -18.49 -3.21 -17.79
C PRO A 428 -17.56 -4.41 -17.65
N ASN A 429 -16.32 -4.31 -18.15
CA ASN A 429 -15.31 -5.36 -18.05
C ASN A 429 -14.85 -5.60 -16.60
N VAL A 430 -14.77 -4.54 -15.80
CA VAL A 430 -14.46 -4.63 -14.36
C VAL A 430 -15.60 -5.29 -13.60
N LEU A 431 -16.86 -4.95 -13.92
CA LEU A 431 -18.05 -5.57 -13.33
C LEU A 431 -18.17 -7.06 -13.71
N GLU A 432 -17.78 -7.44 -14.94
CA GLU A 432 -17.74 -8.87 -15.34
C GLU A 432 -16.70 -9.67 -14.54
N LYS A 433 -15.57 -9.05 -14.20
CA LYS A 433 -14.53 -9.65 -13.34
C LYS A 433 -15.02 -9.92 -11.92
N ALA A 434 -16.02 -9.24 -11.43
CA ALA A 434 -16.63 -9.51 -10.12
C ALA A 434 -17.35 -10.87 -10.07
N LYS A 435 -17.61 -11.49 -11.22
CA LYS A 435 -18.29 -12.78 -11.35
C LYS A 435 -17.32 -13.98 -11.39
N VAL A 436 -16.01 -13.75 -11.44
CA VAL A 436 -14.99 -14.79 -11.47
C VAL A 436 -14.27 -14.89 -10.13
N THR A 437 -13.71 -16.06 -9.82
CA THR A 437 -12.94 -16.26 -8.60
C THR A 437 -11.52 -15.76 -8.78
N ALA A 438 -10.74 -16.33 -9.69
CA ALA A 438 -9.35 -15.94 -9.90
C ALA A 438 -9.24 -14.55 -10.54
N GLY A 439 -8.45 -13.67 -9.94
CA GLY A 439 -8.28 -12.29 -10.39
C GLY A 439 -9.58 -11.48 -10.33
N THR A 440 -10.38 -11.71 -9.31
CA THR A 440 -11.70 -11.10 -9.11
C THR A 440 -11.60 -9.62 -8.76
N THR A 441 -12.66 -8.87 -9.07
CA THR A 441 -12.92 -7.50 -8.59
C THR A 441 -14.11 -7.44 -7.64
N ARG A 442 -14.58 -8.58 -7.09
CA ARG A 442 -15.78 -8.66 -6.23
C ARG A 442 -15.64 -7.91 -4.90
N HIS A 443 -14.43 -7.55 -4.50
CA HIS A 443 -14.14 -6.71 -3.33
C HIS A 443 -14.31 -5.20 -3.59
N PHE A 444 -14.37 -4.74 -4.85
CA PHE A 444 -14.44 -3.31 -5.17
C PHE A 444 -15.62 -2.57 -4.56
N PRO A 445 -16.83 -3.15 -4.41
CA PRO A 445 -17.91 -2.47 -3.70
C PRO A 445 -17.55 -2.12 -2.25
N ALA A 446 -16.89 -3.04 -1.52
CA ALA A 446 -16.43 -2.78 -0.15
C ALA A 446 -15.31 -1.72 -0.13
N VAL A 447 -14.40 -1.75 -1.10
CA VAL A 447 -13.35 -0.74 -1.27
C VAL A 447 -13.94 0.64 -1.49
N LEU A 448 -14.85 0.79 -2.46
CA LEU A 448 -15.47 2.10 -2.78
C LEU A 448 -16.26 2.64 -1.59
N LYS A 449 -16.94 1.77 -0.85
CA LYS A 449 -17.64 2.13 0.38
C LYS A 449 -16.67 2.55 1.48
N ALA A 450 -15.56 1.83 1.66
CA ALA A 450 -14.51 2.19 2.61
C ALA A 450 -13.93 3.58 2.29
N ILE A 451 -13.60 3.85 1.03
CA ILE A 451 -13.10 5.18 0.60
C ILE A 451 -14.11 6.28 0.95
N LYS A 452 -15.39 6.11 0.59
CA LYS A 452 -16.41 7.15 0.73
C LYS A 452 -16.89 7.37 2.15
N GLU A 453 -16.89 6.33 2.97
CA GLU A 453 -17.61 6.37 4.26
C GLU A 453 -16.69 6.15 5.47
N ARG A 454 -15.50 5.56 5.29
CA ARG A 454 -14.68 5.03 6.39
C ARG A 454 -13.19 5.36 6.30
N MET A 455 -12.75 5.95 5.21
CA MET A 455 -11.34 6.25 5.01
C MET A 455 -10.86 7.30 6.00
N GLY A 456 -9.79 6.98 6.72
CA GLY A 456 -8.99 7.92 7.47
C GLY A 456 -7.66 8.17 6.79
N THR A 457 -7.08 9.31 7.08
CA THR A 457 -5.77 9.71 6.56
C THR A 457 -4.86 10.09 7.72
N GLU A 458 -3.62 9.64 7.67
CA GLU A 458 -2.60 10.06 8.62
C GLU A 458 -2.27 11.57 8.47
N PRO A 459 -1.66 12.21 9.46
CA PRO A 459 -1.18 13.58 9.32
C PRO A 459 -0.25 13.75 8.11
N HIS A 460 -0.30 14.94 7.48
CA HIS A 460 0.50 15.26 6.29
C HIS A 460 1.59 16.30 6.55
N PHE A 461 1.82 16.73 7.79
CA PHE A 461 2.87 17.70 8.07
C PHE A 461 4.26 17.15 7.71
N PRO A 462 5.23 18.00 7.33
CA PRO A 462 6.54 17.57 6.77
C PRO A 462 7.32 16.58 7.62
N GLY A 463 7.32 16.72 8.95
CA GLY A 463 8.02 15.85 9.90
C GLY A 463 7.36 14.47 10.07
N TRP A 464 6.10 14.27 9.63
CA TRP A 464 5.35 13.03 9.85
C TRP A 464 6.04 11.80 9.27
N ALA A 465 6.58 11.92 8.04
CA ALA A 465 7.27 10.81 7.36
C ALA A 465 8.45 10.24 8.17
N ALA A 466 9.15 11.08 8.93
CA ALA A 466 10.27 10.65 9.78
C ALA A 466 9.79 9.98 11.07
N ALA A 467 8.66 10.43 11.61
CA ALA A 467 8.08 9.86 12.83
C ALA A 467 7.39 8.51 12.57
N SER A 468 6.68 8.38 11.43
CA SER A 468 5.81 7.23 11.10
C SER A 468 6.49 6.13 10.30
N GLY A 469 7.48 6.44 9.49
CA GLY A 469 8.15 5.52 8.58
C GLY A 469 8.84 4.34 9.26
N THR A 470 9.18 3.31 8.50
CA THR A 470 9.92 2.14 8.99
C THR A 470 11.22 2.56 9.66
N GLY A 471 11.42 2.13 10.88
CA GLY A 471 12.54 2.52 11.75
C GLY A 471 12.30 3.83 12.51
N GLY A 472 11.21 4.52 12.24
CA GLY A 472 10.79 5.72 12.98
C GLY A 472 10.39 5.42 14.43
N PRO A 473 10.25 6.47 15.26
CA PRO A 473 9.92 6.29 16.67
C PRO A 473 8.55 5.64 16.88
N ILE A 474 7.52 5.97 16.10
CA ILE A 474 6.16 5.42 16.31
C ILE A 474 6.15 3.90 16.16
N PRO A 475 6.51 3.29 15.01
CA PRO A 475 6.48 1.83 14.88
C PRO A 475 7.51 1.14 15.78
N THR A 476 8.56 1.83 16.20
CA THR A 476 9.55 1.30 17.16
C THR A 476 8.93 1.14 18.55
N GLU A 477 8.23 2.15 19.05
CA GLU A 477 7.55 2.10 20.34
C GLU A 477 6.40 1.09 20.33
N LEU A 478 5.58 1.07 19.27
CA LEU A 478 4.53 0.06 19.09
C LEU A 478 5.10 -1.37 19.09
N GLY A 479 6.27 -1.58 18.50
CA GLY A 479 6.96 -2.87 18.51
C GLY A 479 7.36 -3.33 19.91
N LYS A 480 7.74 -2.40 20.79
CA LYS A 480 8.00 -2.72 22.21
C LYS A 480 6.72 -3.11 22.94
N MET A 481 5.61 -2.43 22.66
CA MET A 481 4.30 -2.73 23.25
C MET A 481 3.80 -4.11 22.81
N THR A 482 3.78 -4.39 21.52
CA THR A 482 3.23 -5.66 20.99
C THR A 482 4.07 -6.88 21.35
N THR A 483 5.36 -6.69 21.69
CA THR A 483 6.24 -7.75 22.21
C THR A 483 6.23 -7.85 23.73
N GLY A 484 5.49 -7.01 24.44
CA GLY A 484 5.42 -6.98 25.89
C GLY A 484 6.66 -6.39 26.58
N ALA A 485 7.56 -5.74 25.84
CA ALA A 485 8.75 -5.08 26.39
C ALA A 485 8.43 -3.73 27.06
N GLN A 486 7.25 -3.17 26.78
CA GLN A 486 6.80 -1.87 27.29
C GLN A 486 5.28 -1.87 27.48
N ASP A 487 4.80 -1.16 28.49
CA ASP A 487 3.35 -0.99 28.72
C ASP A 487 2.73 0.07 27.79
N VAL A 488 1.39 0.10 27.73
CA VAL A 488 0.62 1.00 26.87
C VAL A 488 0.90 2.47 27.22
N ALA A 489 0.87 2.84 28.49
CA ALA A 489 1.00 4.24 28.90
C ALA A 489 2.37 4.81 28.53
N THR A 490 3.43 4.05 28.81
CA THR A 490 4.81 4.43 28.41
C THR A 490 4.95 4.51 26.90
N THR A 491 4.36 3.58 26.16
CA THR A 491 4.39 3.58 24.69
C THR A 491 3.74 4.82 24.11
N LEU A 492 2.52 5.13 24.54
CA LEU A 492 1.78 6.28 24.00
C LEU A 492 2.43 7.62 24.39
N ALA A 493 2.98 7.72 25.61
CA ALA A 493 3.75 8.92 26.02
C ALA A 493 5.00 9.13 25.16
N ASN A 494 5.72 8.07 24.82
CA ASN A 494 6.90 8.15 23.95
C ASN A 494 6.51 8.52 22.50
N ILE A 495 5.40 7.97 22.00
CA ILE A 495 4.86 8.33 20.67
C ILE A 495 4.42 9.78 20.63
N LYS A 496 3.71 10.25 21.68
CA LYS A 496 3.32 11.67 21.80
C LYS A 496 4.51 12.59 21.67
N LYS A 497 5.54 12.33 22.47
CA LYS A 497 6.77 13.11 22.43
C LYS A 497 7.40 13.13 21.04
N ALA A 498 7.45 11.98 20.35
CA ALA A 498 8.01 11.89 19.01
C ALA A 498 7.22 12.70 17.97
N ILE A 499 5.88 12.72 18.08
CA ILE A 499 5.04 13.54 17.20
C ILE A 499 5.23 15.03 17.50
N GLU A 500 5.27 15.42 18.79
CA GLU A 500 5.54 16.80 19.20
C GLU A 500 6.91 17.29 18.70
N GLU A 501 7.93 16.46 18.77
CA GLU A 501 9.27 16.75 18.22
C GLU A 501 9.22 16.92 16.69
N ALA A 502 8.51 16.05 15.97
CA ALA A 502 8.37 16.13 14.52
C ALA A 502 7.59 17.38 14.05
N ILE A 503 6.62 17.85 14.86
CA ILE A 503 5.92 19.12 14.59
C ILE A 503 6.84 20.31 14.86
N ALA A 504 7.70 20.26 15.88
CA ALA A 504 8.57 21.37 16.24
C ALA A 504 9.76 21.57 15.27
N GLU A 505 10.07 20.59 14.43
CA GLU A 505 11.11 20.65 13.40
C GLU A 505 10.65 21.36 12.11
N GLU A 506 9.36 21.76 12.01
CA GLU A 506 8.82 22.58 10.92
C GLU A 506 9.28 24.06 11.05
#